data_b9e7f3bcf2debd9f20238d39317e5fd0
#
_entry.id   b9e7f3bcf2debd9f20238d39317e5fd0
#
_cell.length_a   1.000
_cell.length_b   1.000
_cell.length_c   1.000
_cell.angle_alpha   90.00
_cell.angle_beta   90.00
_cell.angle_gamma   90.00
#
_symmetry.space_group_name_H-M   'P 1'
#
loop_
_entity.id
_entity.type
_entity.pdbx_description
1 polymer ?
#
loop_
_entity_poly.entity_id
_entity_poly.type
_entity_poly.pdbx_seq_one_letter_code
_entity_poly.pdbx_strand_id
1 'polypeptide(L)'
;MIVIIQCAARKREDAGFLQTREGRPVLFVADPSAAPASNDYCYARPDDVSDQDGSWRDVLVRYNEAHGSNPLSLYPAFELYERDTYRALVKRFGIDKTYILSAGWGLIPASFLTPCYDITFTTSAEDWKRRKKRDGYSDLSMLSADTEEEILFLGGKDYLPLFTRLTARAHAVRTVFYNSATLPDAPGCRFVRFSTRTRTNWHYECADALVRGELTS
;
A
#
# COMPACT_ATOMS: atom_id res chain seq x y z
N MET A 1 14.34 12.70 -3.81
CA MET A 1 14.16 11.24 -3.98
C MET A 1 12.90 10.81 -3.24
N ILE A 2 12.03 10.09 -3.90
CA ILE A 2 10.79 9.54 -3.36
C ILE A 2 10.96 8.04 -3.15
N VAL A 3 10.49 7.52 -2.03
CA VAL A 3 10.54 6.08 -1.72
C VAL A 3 9.13 5.53 -1.66
N ILE A 4 8.89 4.50 -2.46
CA ILE A 4 7.62 3.75 -2.48
C ILE A 4 7.91 2.33 -1.97
N ILE A 5 7.20 1.92 -0.91
CA ILE A 5 7.30 0.56 -0.36
C ILE A 5 5.94 -0.14 -0.44
N GLN A 6 5.94 -1.43 -0.77
CA GLN A 6 4.70 -2.22 -0.72
C GLN A 6 4.14 -2.32 0.70
N CYS A 7 2.84 -2.47 0.83
CA CYS A 7 2.17 -2.70 2.10
C CYS A 7 2.50 -4.09 2.69
N ALA A 8 2.32 -4.23 4.01
CA ALA A 8 2.46 -5.51 4.71
C ALA A 8 1.11 -6.19 4.99
N ALA A 9 1.16 -7.51 5.18
CA ALA A 9 -0.01 -8.28 5.59
C ALA A 9 -0.43 -7.95 7.04
N ARG A 10 0.55 -7.86 7.96
CA ARG A 10 0.28 -7.54 9.37
C ARG A 10 0.09 -6.05 9.58
N LYS A 11 -1.06 -5.71 10.13
CA LYS A 11 -1.41 -4.38 10.63
C LYS A 11 -1.45 -4.43 12.15
N ARG A 12 -1.41 -3.28 12.77
CA ARG A 12 -1.55 -3.13 14.21
C ARG A 12 -2.91 -3.68 14.67
N GLU A 13 -2.94 -4.35 15.79
CA GLU A 13 -4.17 -4.92 16.36
C GLU A 13 -5.19 -3.85 16.81
N ASP A 14 -4.68 -2.66 17.16
CA ASP A 14 -5.47 -1.49 17.55
C ASP A 14 -5.84 -0.57 16.37
N ALA A 15 -5.64 -1.02 15.12
CA ALA A 15 -5.97 -0.24 13.95
C ALA A 15 -7.49 -0.04 13.82
N GLY A 16 -7.89 1.23 13.56
CA GLY A 16 -9.28 1.60 13.36
C GLY A 16 -9.87 1.09 12.05
N PHE A 17 -11.19 1.17 11.96
CA PHE A 17 -11.98 0.73 10.80
C PHE A 17 -12.86 1.88 10.31
N LEU A 18 -13.15 1.92 9.01
CA LEU A 18 -14.34 2.65 8.57
C LEU A 18 -15.59 1.93 9.11
N GLN A 19 -16.66 2.67 9.24
CA GLN A 19 -17.90 2.16 9.82
C GLN A 19 -19.09 2.43 8.90
N THR A 20 -20.06 1.53 8.93
CA THR A 20 -21.39 1.78 8.36
C THR A 20 -22.08 2.92 9.12
N ARG A 21 -23.18 3.44 8.57
CA ARG A 21 -24.02 4.45 9.27
C ARG A 21 -24.52 3.98 10.63
N GLU A 22 -24.69 2.67 10.79
CA GLU A 22 -25.09 2.03 12.06
C GLU A 22 -23.91 1.80 13.01
N GLY A 23 -22.69 2.20 12.64
CA GLY A 23 -21.49 2.06 13.47
C GLY A 23 -20.81 0.69 13.39
N ARG A 24 -21.22 -0.20 12.47
CA ARG A 24 -20.59 -1.51 12.33
C ARG A 24 -19.24 -1.38 11.59
N PRO A 25 -18.14 -1.96 12.12
CA PRO A 25 -16.84 -1.91 11.47
C PRO A 25 -16.85 -2.59 10.09
N VAL A 26 -16.14 -2.00 9.11
CA VAL A 26 -15.99 -2.54 7.76
C VAL A 26 -14.57 -3.05 7.57
N LEU A 27 -14.42 -4.37 7.36
CA LEU A 27 -13.16 -4.98 6.98
C LEU A 27 -13.10 -5.11 5.45
N PHE A 28 -12.15 -4.42 4.84
CA PHE A 28 -11.97 -4.45 3.39
C PHE A 28 -11.20 -5.68 2.96
N VAL A 29 -11.78 -6.41 2.01
CA VAL A 29 -11.27 -7.67 1.47
C VAL A 29 -11.38 -7.70 -0.05
N ALA A 30 -10.72 -8.65 -0.71
CA ALA A 30 -10.74 -8.73 -2.16
C ALA A 30 -12.05 -9.36 -2.70
N ASP A 31 -12.61 -10.31 -1.96
CA ASP A 31 -13.87 -10.99 -2.32
C ASP A 31 -14.76 -11.14 -1.07
N PRO A 32 -15.65 -10.17 -0.81
CA PRO A 32 -16.57 -10.24 0.32
C PRO A 32 -17.50 -11.45 0.30
N SER A 33 -17.84 -11.96 -0.89
CA SER A 33 -18.76 -13.09 -1.03
C SER A 33 -18.14 -14.44 -0.59
N ALA A 34 -16.82 -14.54 -0.64
CA ALA A 34 -16.06 -15.70 -0.22
C ALA A 34 -15.51 -15.55 1.22
N ALA A 35 -15.72 -14.40 1.86
CA ALA A 35 -15.26 -14.17 3.23
C ALA A 35 -16.07 -15.00 4.24
N PRO A 36 -15.47 -15.48 5.34
CA PRO A 36 -16.18 -16.23 6.37
C PRO A 36 -17.23 -15.35 7.05
N ALA A 37 -18.35 -15.93 7.47
CA ALA A 37 -19.36 -15.19 8.22
C ALA A 37 -18.75 -14.56 9.50
N SER A 38 -19.08 -13.30 9.76
CA SER A 38 -18.60 -12.56 10.94
C SER A 38 -19.74 -11.74 11.55
N ASN A 39 -19.81 -11.75 12.87
CA ASN A 39 -20.65 -10.84 13.62
C ASN A 39 -19.96 -9.51 13.91
N ASP A 40 -18.63 -9.46 13.83
CA ASP A 40 -17.81 -8.31 14.19
C ASP A 40 -17.65 -7.32 13.04
N TYR A 41 -17.68 -7.80 11.81
CA TYR A 41 -17.40 -7.00 10.62
C TYR A 41 -18.51 -7.08 9.57
N CYS A 42 -18.64 -5.97 8.82
CA CYS A 42 -19.21 -5.97 7.48
C CYS A 42 -18.05 -6.09 6.49
N TYR A 43 -18.09 -7.02 5.55
CA TYR A 43 -17.06 -7.13 4.52
C TYR A 43 -17.43 -6.31 3.30
N ALA A 44 -16.46 -5.60 2.74
CA ALA A 44 -16.63 -4.83 1.52
C ALA A 44 -15.32 -4.77 0.72
N ARG A 45 -15.43 -4.44 -0.56
CA ARG A 45 -14.28 -3.98 -1.35
C ARG A 45 -14.16 -2.46 -1.22
N PRO A 46 -12.97 -1.88 -1.39
CA PRO A 46 -12.80 -0.43 -1.41
C PRO A 46 -13.73 0.29 -2.41
N ASP A 47 -14.02 -0.33 -3.54
CA ASP A 47 -14.82 0.26 -4.62
C ASP A 47 -16.32 -0.10 -4.57
N ASP A 48 -16.76 -0.90 -3.60
CA ASP A 48 -18.17 -1.18 -3.38
C ASP A 48 -18.90 0.09 -2.94
N VAL A 49 -20.16 0.21 -3.34
CA VAL A 49 -21.03 1.30 -2.90
C VAL A 49 -21.18 1.24 -1.39
N SER A 50 -20.90 2.35 -0.72
CA SER A 50 -21.07 2.46 0.72
C SER A 50 -22.55 2.73 1.07
N ASP A 51 -22.90 2.57 2.34
CA ASP A 51 -24.18 3.02 2.88
C ASP A 51 -24.17 4.54 3.22
N GLN A 52 -23.04 5.23 2.95
CA GLN A 52 -22.91 6.68 3.09
C GLN A 52 -23.16 7.35 1.74
N ASP A 53 -22.18 7.97 1.15
CA ASP A 53 -22.29 8.56 -0.18
C ASP A 53 -21.07 8.15 -1.01
N GLY A 54 -21.31 7.57 -2.19
CA GLY A 54 -20.25 7.05 -3.07
C GLY A 54 -19.70 5.69 -2.63
N SER A 55 -18.52 5.35 -3.11
CA SER A 55 -17.81 4.13 -2.73
C SER A 55 -17.14 4.26 -1.35
N TRP A 56 -16.74 3.15 -0.76
CA TRP A 56 -15.93 3.18 0.47
C TRP A 56 -14.59 3.88 0.27
N ARG A 57 -14.06 3.87 -0.94
CA ARG A 57 -12.87 4.64 -1.30
C ARG A 57 -13.13 6.15 -1.24
N ASP A 58 -14.28 6.59 -1.73
CA ASP A 58 -14.68 8.01 -1.64
C ASP A 58 -14.90 8.42 -0.20
N VAL A 59 -15.49 7.56 0.62
CA VAL A 59 -15.62 7.77 2.08
C VAL A 59 -14.27 7.98 2.73
N LEU A 60 -13.28 7.12 2.41
CA LEU A 60 -11.93 7.24 2.97
C LEU A 60 -11.21 8.51 2.51
N VAL A 61 -11.35 8.90 1.24
CA VAL A 61 -10.77 10.15 0.73
C VAL A 61 -11.36 11.34 1.46
N ARG A 62 -12.68 11.44 1.56
CA ARG A 62 -13.35 12.52 2.32
C ARG A 62 -12.96 12.55 3.79
N TYR A 63 -12.77 11.37 4.41
CA TYR A 63 -12.29 11.29 5.79
C TYR A 63 -10.90 11.93 5.95
N ASN A 64 -10.00 11.71 4.99
CA ASN A 64 -8.68 12.32 4.99
C ASN A 64 -8.69 13.83 4.66
N GLU A 65 -9.68 14.30 3.91
CA GLU A 65 -9.87 15.73 3.60
C GLU A 65 -10.49 16.52 4.76
N ALA A 66 -11.20 15.83 5.64
CA ALA A 66 -11.80 16.44 6.83
C ALA A 66 -10.72 16.72 7.89
N HIS A 67 -10.24 17.97 7.93
CA HIS A 67 -9.17 18.36 8.85
C HIS A 67 -9.61 18.38 10.32
N GLY A 68 -8.77 17.88 11.20
CA GLY A 68 -8.79 18.19 12.64
C GLY A 68 -9.38 17.12 13.55
N SER A 69 -9.96 16.01 13.06
CA SER A 69 -10.43 14.92 13.92
C SER A 69 -10.18 13.55 13.29
N ASN A 70 -9.85 12.57 14.12
CA ASN A 70 -9.69 11.17 13.71
C ASN A 70 -10.51 10.25 14.66
N PRO A 71 -11.84 10.39 14.67
CA PRO A 71 -12.71 9.68 15.61
C PRO A 71 -12.68 8.15 15.42
N LEU A 72 -12.30 7.68 14.23
CA LEU A 72 -12.20 6.25 13.92
C LEU A 72 -10.82 5.67 14.28
N SER A 73 -9.93 6.45 14.88
CA SER A 73 -8.56 6.03 15.25
C SER A 73 -7.80 5.36 14.10
N LEU A 74 -7.96 5.89 12.88
CA LEU A 74 -7.20 5.41 11.72
C LEU A 74 -5.73 5.78 11.87
N TYR A 75 -4.83 4.90 11.48
CA TYR A 75 -3.41 5.19 11.48
C TYR A 75 -2.96 5.83 10.16
N PRO A 76 -1.99 6.76 10.18
CA PRO A 76 -1.21 7.08 8.99
C PRO A 76 -0.65 5.80 8.38
N ALA A 77 -0.63 5.70 7.06
CA ALA A 77 -0.28 4.47 6.37
C ALA A 77 1.07 3.86 6.82
N PHE A 78 2.06 4.71 7.17
CA PHE A 78 3.36 4.23 7.64
C PHE A 78 3.33 3.68 9.08
N GLU A 79 2.34 4.03 9.89
CA GLU A 79 2.16 3.53 11.25
C GLU A 79 1.21 2.32 11.33
N LEU A 80 0.37 2.13 10.32
CA LEU A 80 -0.59 1.03 10.26
C LEU A 80 0.07 -0.35 10.35
N TYR A 81 1.29 -0.49 9.82
CA TYR A 81 1.98 -1.77 9.77
C TYR A 81 2.91 -1.95 10.97
N GLU A 82 2.95 -3.19 11.50
CA GLU A 82 3.75 -3.52 12.68
C GLU A 82 5.27 -3.35 12.48
N ARG A 83 5.75 -3.47 11.24
CA ARG A 83 7.20 -3.41 10.95
C ARG A 83 7.76 -2.00 11.09
N ASP A 84 8.87 -1.90 11.82
CA ASP A 84 9.59 -0.64 12.05
C ASP A 84 10.19 -0.03 10.78
N THR A 85 10.40 -0.83 9.74
CA THR A 85 10.95 -0.39 8.45
C THR A 85 10.17 0.80 7.87
N TYR A 86 8.83 0.82 7.99
CA TYR A 86 8.01 1.95 7.51
C TYR A 86 8.33 3.25 8.25
N ARG A 87 8.42 3.19 9.56
CA ARG A 87 8.79 4.33 10.43
C ARG A 87 10.23 4.79 10.17
N ALA A 88 11.15 3.84 9.95
CA ALA A 88 12.53 4.14 9.63
C ALA A 88 12.68 4.86 8.28
N LEU A 89 11.90 4.48 7.25
CA LEU A 89 11.85 5.16 5.97
C LEU A 89 11.35 6.61 6.12
N VAL A 90 10.24 6.81 6.82
CA VAL A 90 9.71 8.16 7.08
C VAL A 90 10.71 9.02 7.86
N LYS A 91 11.36 8.45 8.88
CA LYS A 91 12.40 9.16 9.65
C LYS A 91 13.59 9.57 8.77
N ARG A 92 13.98 8.73 7.80
CA ARG A 92 15.15 8.96 6.96
C ARG A 92 14.89 9.89 5.79
N PHE A 93 13.74 9.75 5.12
CA PHE A 93 13.42 10.43 3.85
C PHE A 93 12.38 11.53 3.99
N GLY A 94 11.65 11.56 5.08
CA GLY A 94 10.54 12.46 5.33
C GLY A 94 9.18 11.85 4.96
N ILE A 95 8.13 12.32 5.63
CA ILE A 95 6.75 11.84 5.45
C ILE A 95 6.23 12.18 4.04
N ASP A 96 6.62 13.33 3.50
CA ASP A 96 6.19 13.80 2.17
C ASP A 96 6.93 13.11 1.01
N LYS A 97 8.01 12.37 1.32
CA LYS A 97 8.82 11.63 0.34
C LYS A 97 8.64 10.12 0.45
N THR A 98 7.78 9.66 1.35
CA THR A 98 7.51 8.24 1.56
C THR A 98 6.07 7.92 1.19
N TYR A 99 5.89 6.89 0.37
CA TYR A 99 4.60 6.41 -0.10
C TYR A 99 4.45 4.91 0.14
N ILE A 100 3.21 4.49 0.34
CA ILE A 100 2.86 3.08 0.49
C ILE A 100 2.10 2.63 -0.75
N LEU A 101 2.56 1.55 -1.38
CA LEU A 101 1.82 0.87 -2.44
C LEU A 101 0.92 -0.19 -1.81
N SER A 102 -0.33 0.17 -1.62
CA SER A 102 -1.34 -0.68 -0.98
C SER A 102 -2.07 -1.55 -1.99
N ALA A 103 -2.24 -2.84 -1.69
CA ALA A 103 -3.04 -3.74 -2.52
C ALA A 103 -4.54 -3.39 -2.50
N GLY A 104 -5.03 -2.71 -1.46
CA GLY A 104 -6.43 -2.28 -1.35
C GLY A 104 -6.68 -0.86 -1.84
N TRP A 105 -5.75 0.06 -1.54
CA TRP A 105 -5.98 1.49 -1.72
C TRP A 105 -5.23 2.10 -2.90
N GLY A 106 -4.19 1.46 -3.42
CA GLY A 106 -3.34 2.00 -4.47
C GLY A 106 -2.09 2.69 -3.92
N LEU A 107 -1.63 3.76 -4.57
CA LEU A 107 -0.46 4.54 -4.19
C LEU A 107 -0.86 5.72 -3.32
N ILE A 108 -0.59 5.65 -2.03
CA ILE A 108 -0.97 6.63 -1.02
C ILE A 108 0.26 7.19 -0.30
N PRO A 109 0.26 8.48 0.11
CA PRO A 109 1.33 9.04 0.93
C PRO A 109 1.40 8.36 2.29
N ALA A 110 2.57 8.37 2.91
CA ALA A 110 2.79 7.79 4.23
C ALA A 110 1.86 8.37 5.31
N SER A 111 1.47 9.65 5.17
CA SER A 111 0.59 10.37 6.09
C SER A 111 -0.90 10.03 5.94
N PHE A 112 -1.32 9.35 4.86
CA PHE A 112 -2.72 9.07 4.57
C PHE A 112 -3.33 8.16 5.63
N LEU A 113 -4.39 8.63 6.30
CA LEU A 113 -5.10 7.85 7.30
C LEU A 113 -5.76 6.65 6.65
N THR A 114 -5.40 5.46 7.10
CA THR A 114 -5.76 4.20 6.45
C THR A 114 -6.42 3.25 7.44
N PRO A 115 -7.61 2.72 7.16
CA PRO A 115 -8.28 1.74 8.01
C PRO A 115 -7.61 0.38 7.94
N CYS A 116 -7.89 -0.48 8.91
CA CYS A 116 -7.55 -1.90 8.81
C CYS A 116 -8.21 -2.53 7.58
N TYR A 117 -7.47 -3.36 6.86
CA TYR A 117 -7.94 -4.08 5.67
C TYR A 117 -7.14 -5.37 5.47
N ASP A 118 -7.69 -6.32 4.72
CA ASP A 118 -7.04 -7.61 4.47
C ASP A 118 -7.06 -7.98 2.98
N ILE A 119 -6.38 -7.14 2.17
CA ILE A 119 -6.21 -7.34 0.72
C ILE A 119 -4.73 -7.49 0.42
N THR A 120 -4.38 -8.53 -0.37
CA THR A 120 -3.00 -8.83 -0.75
C THR A 120 -2.92 -9.41 -2.16
N PHE A 121 -1.76 -9.29 -2.80
CA PHE A 121 -1.43 -10.04 -4.03
C PHE A 121 -0.78 -11.40 -3.77
N THR A 122 -0.49 -11.72 -2.50
CA THR A 122 0.21 -12.97 -2.12
C THR A 122 -0.62 -14.19 -2.51
N THR A 123 -0.05 -15.07 -3.31
CA THR A 123 -0.73 -16.25 -3.86
C THR A 123 -1.07 -17.32 -2.82
N SER A 124 -0.36 -17.34 -1.69
CA SER A 124 -0.62 -18.24 -0.56
C SER A 124 -1.69 -17.72 0.41
N ALA A 125 -2.21 -16.50 0.19
CA ALA A 125 -3.30 -15.98 1.01
C ALA A 125 -4.63 -16.66 0.64
N GLU A 126 -5.56 -16.66 1.58
CA GLU A 126 -6.94 -17.10 1.38
C GLU A 126 -7.58 -16.34 0.21
N ASP A 127 -8.43 -17.02 -0.55
CA ASP A 127 -8.99 -16.48 -1.80
C ASP A 127 -9.74 -15.17 -1.60
N TRP A 128 -10.45 -15.02 -0.49
CA TRP A 128 -11.20 -13.80 -0.17
C TRP A 128 -10.32 -12.58 0.16
N LYS A 129 -9.04 -12.79 0.53
CA LYS A 129 -8.06 -11.73 0.75
C LYS A 129 -7.27 -11.41 -0.51
N ARG A 130 -7.25 -12.34 -1.48
CA ARG A 130 -6.35 -12.27 -2.61
C ARG A 130 -6.93 -11.47 -3.77
N ARG A 131 -6.38 -10.28 -3.99
CA ARG A 131 -6.64 -9.49 -5.20
C ARG A 131 -5.99 -10.16 -6.41
N LYS A 132 -6.79 -10.42 -7.43
CA LYS A 132 -6.36 -11.02 -8.71
C LYS A 132 -6.03 -9.91 -9.71
N LYS A 133 -5.16 -10.20 -10.69
CA LYS A 133 -4.79 -9.22 -11.74
C LYS A 133 -5.99 -8.71 -12.56
N ARG A 134 -7.03 -9.54 -12.71
CA ARG A 134 -8.26 -9.22 -13.45
C ARG A 134 -9.24 -8.36 -12.67
N ASP A 135 -9.05 -8.21 -11.36
CA ASP A 135 -9.96 -7.46 -10.53
C ASP A 135 -9.80 -5.97 -10.84
N GLY A 136 -10.87 -5.35 -11.31
CA GLY A 136 -10.93 -3.90 -11.51
C GLY A 136 -10.94 -3.19 -10.16
N TYR A 137 -9.99 -2.28 -9.94
CA TYR A 137 -9.92 -1.39 -8.78
C TYR A 137 -9.69 0.04 -9.24
N SER A 138 -10.40 0.98 -8.64
CA SER A 138 -10.20 2.42 -8.82
C SER A 138 -9.06 2.91 -7.92
N ASP A 139 -7.87 2.29 -8.07
CA ASP A 139 -6.71 2.57 -7.21
C ASP A 139 -6.37 4.05 -7.14
N LEU A 140 -6.18 4.57 -5.93
CA LEU A 140 -5.66 5.91 -5.73
C LEU A 140 -4.25 6.03 -6.32
N SER A 141 -3.98 7.17 -6.96
CA SER A 141 -2.66 7.55 -7.47
C SER A 141 -2.36 8.94 -6.94
N MET A 142 -1.84 9.01 -5.72
CA MET A 142 -1.67 10.27 -4.99
C MET A 142 -0.24 10.85 -5.14
N LEU A 143 0.60 10.25 -5.94
CA LEU A 143 1.87 10.85 -6.36
C LEU A 143 1.62 11.86 -7.47
N SER A 144 2.19 13.07 -7.33
CA SER A 144 2.07 14.10 -8.36
C SER A 144 2.68 13.65 -9.69
N ALA A 145 1.98 13.93 -10.79
CA ALA A 145 2.51 13.71 -12.14
C ALA A 145 3.73 14.60 -12.44
N ASP A 146 3.82 15.77 -11.81
CA ASP A 146 4.92 16.73 -11.94
C ASP A 146 6.16 16.35 -11.13
N THR A 147 6.18 15.14 -10.55
CA THR A 147 7.33 14.65 -9.81
C THR A 147 8.51 14.42 -10.75
N GLU A 148 9.60 15.16 -10.52
CA GLU A 148 10.88 15.01 -11.23
C GLU A 148 11.93 14.25 -10.40
N GLU A 149 11.69 14.12 -9.11
CA GLU A 149 12.57 13.40 -8.19
C GLU A 149 12.60 11.90 -8.49
N GLU A 150 13.78 11.29 -8.46
CA GLU A 150 13.91 9.84 -8.62
C GLU A 150 12.97 9.09 -7.66
N ILE A 151 12.28 8.09 -8.20
CA ILE A 151 11.35 7.22 -7.49
C ILE A 151 11.99 5.86 -7.27
N LEU A 152 12.18 5.45 -6.03
CA LEU A 152 12.66 4.12 -5.66
C LEU A 152 11.49 3.24 -5.27
N PHE A 153 11.42 2.02 -5.82
CA PHE A 153 10.41 1.04 -5.47
C PHE A 153 11.02 -0.15 -4.70
N LEU A 154 10.47 -0.40 -3.53
CA LEU A 154 10.83 -1.48 -2.60
C LEU A 154 9.63 -2.43 -2.46
N GLY A 155 9.59 -3.47 -3.29
CA GLY A 155 8.48 -4.41 -3.27
C GLY A 155 8.69 -5.64 -4.14
N GLY A 156 7.87 -6.66 -3.91
CA GLY A 156 7.89 -7.91 -4.66
C GLY A 156 7.31 -7.76 -6.07
N LYS A 157 7.61 -8.76 -6.90
CA LYS A 157 7.17 -8.84 -8.31
C LYS A 157 5.66 -8.69 -8.51
N ASP A 158 4.86 -9.12 -7.54
CA ASP A 158 3.40 -9.10 -7.66
C ASP A 158 2.81 -7.68 -7.54
N TYR A 159 3.59 -6.73 -6.99
CA TYR A 159 3.24 -5.32 -6.89
C TYR A 159 3.72 -4.49 -8.09
N LEU A 160 4.63 -5.00 -8.92
CA LEU A 160 5.19 -4.24 -10.05
C LEU A 160 4.15 -3.77 -11.07
N PRO A 161 3.14 -4.57 -11.46
CA PRO A 161 2.12 -4.10 -12.38
C PRO A 161 1.32 -2.90 -11.82
N LEU A 162 1.06 -2.90 -10.51
CA LEU A 162 0.40 -1.79 -9.84
C LEU A 162 1.32 -0.56 -9.77
N PHE A 163 2.58 -0.76 -9.38
CA PHE A 163 3.59 0.30 -9.33
C PHE A 163 3.74 0.99 -10.68
N THR A 164 4.00 0.22 -11.75
CA THR A 164 4.21 0.78 -13.09
C THR A 164 3.00 1.56 -13.59
N ARG A 165 1.78 1.05 -13.34
CA ARG A 165 0.54 1.71 -13.73
C ARG A 165 0.33 3.03 -12.99
N LEU A 166 0.51 3.05 -11.67
CA LEU A 166 0.22 4.23 -10.84
C LEU A 166 1.31 5.30 -10.89
N THR A 167 2.52 4.96 -11.37
CA THR A 167 3.62 5.91 -11.55
C THR A 167 3.90 6.25 -13.03
N ALA A 168 3.06 5.76 -13.95
CA ALA A 168 3.29 5.93 -15.39
C ALA A 168 3.31 7.40 -15.86
N ARG A 169 2.63 8.28 -15.14
CA ARG A 169 2.55 9.72 -15.47
C ARG A 169 3.68 10.55 -14.86
N ALA A 170 4.45 10.02 -13.91
CA ALA A 170 5.56 10.74 -13.32
C ALA A 170 6.70 10.90 -14.34
N HIS A 171 7.23 12.12 -14.46
CA HIS A 171 8.36 12.42 -15.35
C HIS A 171 9.72 12.00 -14.78
N ALA A 172 9.72 11.30 -13.66
CA ALA A 172 10.88 10.90 -12.90
C ALA A 172 11.51 9.58 -13.37
N VAL A 173 12.78 9.41 -13.12
CA VAL A 173 13.45 8.10 -13.22
C VAL A 173 12.86 7.18 -12.16
N ARG A 174 12.40 5.99 -12.57
CA ARG A 174 11.83 4.96 -11.69
C ARG A 174 12.82 3.82 -11.54
N THR A 175 13.34 3.64 -10.34
CA THR A 175 14.29 2.58 -9.99
C THR A 175 13.59 1.49 -9.20
N VAL A 176 13.65 0.26 -9.69
CA VAL A 176 13.06 -0.93 -9.08
C VAL A 176 14.17 -1.80 -8.51
N PHE A 177 14.15 -2.01 -7.20
CA PHE A 177 14.98 -3.04 -6.59
C PHE A 177 14.36 -4.41 -6.78
N TYR A 178 15.18 -5.42 -7.04
CA TYR A 178 14.71 -6.80 -7.21
C TYR A 178 15.75 -7.82 -6.71
N ASN A 179 15.31 -9.03 -6.36
CA ASN A 179 16.21 -10.10 -5.91
C ASN A 179 16.03 -11.43 -6.68
N SER A 180 15.19 -11.45 -7.71
CA SER A 180 15.00 -12.63 -8.55
C SER A 180 16.22 -12.93 -9.42
N ALA A 181 16.34 -14.18 -9.89
CA ALA A 181 17.39 -14.56 -10.84
C ALA A 181 17.20 -13.89 -12.21
N THR A 182 15.95 -13.64 -12.60
CA THR A 182 15.57 -12.99 -13.86
C THR A 182 15.13 -11.58 -13.60
N LEU A 183 15.41 -10.69 -14.55
CA LEU A 183 14.94 -9.31 -14.54
C LEU A 183 13.41 -9.29 -14.53
N PRO A 184 12.77 -8.53 -13.63
CA PRO A 184 11.32 -8.40 -13.64
C PRO A 184 10.85 -7.56 -14.83
N ASP A 185 9.58 -7.75 -15.21
CA ASP A 185 8.94 -6.97 -16.27
C ASP A 185 8.31 -5.69 -15.66
N ALA A 186 8.97 -4.56 -15.88
CA ALA A 186 8.48 -3.22 -15.50
C ALA A 186 8.99 -2.18 -16.52
N PRO A 187 8.28 -1.98 -17.63
CA PRO A 187 8.71 -1.11 -18.72
C PRO A 187 9.01 0.32 -18.24
N GLY A 188 10.11 0.90 -18.76
CA GLY A 188 10.54 2.25 -18.43
C GLY A 188 11.12 2.43 -17.03
N CYS A 189 11.47 1.34 -16.35
CA CYS A 189 12.15 1.38 -15.06
C CYS A 189 13.63 0.98 -15.22
N ARG A 190 14.46 1.58 -14.37
CA ARG A 190 15.82 1.12 -14.10
C ARG A 190 15.76 0.01 -13.05
N PHE A 191 16.64 -0.99 -13.15
CA PHE A 191 16.66 -2.13 -12.25
C PHE A 191 17.96 -2.20 -11.47
N VAL A 192 17.85 -2.38 -10.16
CA VAL A 192 18.99 -2.58 -9.27
C VAL A 192 18.80 -3.91 -8.53
N ARG A 193 19.74 -4.84 -8.74
CA ARG A 193 19.67 -6.13 -8.06
C ARG A 193 20.14 -6.00 -6.62
N PHE A 194 19.30 -6.43 -5.69
CA PHE A 194 19.61 -6.52 -4.29
C PHE A 194 19.71 -8.00 -3.88
N SER A 195 20.92 -8.47 -3.59
CA SER A 195 21.15 -9.86 -3.22
C SER A 195 20.92 -10.06 -1.73
N THR A 196 20.01 -10.97 -1.38
CA THR A 196 19.74 -11.37 0.01
C THR A 196 19.85 -12.86 0.18
N ARG A 197 20.00 -13.32 1.42
CA ARG A 197 19.94 -14.75 1.77
C ARG A 197 18.51 -15.27 1.82
N THR A 198 17.55 -14.37 2.11
CA THR A 198 16.13 -14.70 2.23
C THR A 198 15.41 -14.42 0.92
N ARG A 199 14.48 -15.32 0.52
CA ARG A 199 13.63 -15.14 -0.66
C ARG A 199 12.37 -14.32 -0.35
N THR A 200 11.90 -14.42 0.89
CA THR A 200 10.72 -13.72 1.39
C THR A 200 11.15 -12.48 2.20
N ASN A 201 10.37 -11.41 2.14
CA ASN A 201 10.64 -10.18 2.90
C ASN A 201 11.95 -9.43 2.56
N TRP A 202 12.63 -9.80 1.49
CA TRP A 202 13.89 -9.18 1.03
C TRP A 202 13.78 -7.66 0.84
N HIS A 203 12.59 -7.17 0.49
CA HIS A 203 12.33 -5.74 0.30
C HIS A 203 12.43 -4.93 1.60
N TYR A 204 12.22 -5.54 2.77
CA TYR A 204 12.50 -4.91 4.06
C TYR A 204 14.00 -4.83 4.32
N GLU A 205 14.76 -5.91 4.03
CA GLU A 205 16.23 -5.88 4.15
C GLU A 205 16.82 -4.80 3.22
N CYS A 206 16.26 -4.68 2.00
CA CYS A 206 16.62 -3.65 1.04
C CYS A 206 16.29 -2.25 1.57
N ALA A 207 15.10 -2.05 2.14
CA ALA A 207 14.68 -0.80 2.75
C ALA A 207 15.59 -0.41 3.93
N ASP A 208 15.92 -1.36 4.79
CA ASP A 208 16.81 -1.13 5.94
C ASP A 208 18.23 -0.77 5.48
N ALA A 209 18.75 -1.42 4.43
CA ALA A 209 20.04 -1.07 3.82
C ALA A 209 20.02 0.35 3.20
N LEU A 210 18.90 0.71 2.57
CA LEU A 210 18.69 2.06 2.03
C LEU A 210 18.66 3.12 3.15
N VAL A 211 18.00 2.83 4.27
CA VAL A 211 17.95 3.70 5.46
C VAL A 211 19.35 3.92 6.03
N ARG A 212 20.19 2.87 6.07
CA ARG A 212 21.57 2.96 6.53
C ARG A 212 22.52 3.65 5.54
N GLY A 213 22.08 3.95 4.32
CA GLY A 213 22.91 4.55 3.28
C GLY A 213 23.89 3.57 2.62
N GLU A 214 23.63 2.27 2.72
CA GLU A 214 24.45 1.21 2.12
C GLU A 214 24.11 0.97 0.64
N LEU A 215 22.99 1.54 0.17
CA LEU A 215 22.56 1.49 -1.21
C LEU A 215 22.61 2.89 -1.82
N THR A 216 23.34 3.01 -2.92
CA THR A 216 23.28 4.17 -3.83
C THR A 216 22.36 3.81 -4.98
N SER A 217 21.46 4.71 -5.34
CA SER A 217 20.60 4.61 -6.52
C SER A 217 21.42 4.73 -7.83
#